data_2710b9c5207ba0a1156be6707e5831b6
#
_entry.id   2710b9c5207ba0a1156be6707e5831b6
#
_cell.length_a   1.000
_cell.length_b   1.000
_cell.length_c   1.000
_cell.angle_alpha   90.00
_cell.angle_beta   90.00
_cell.angle_gamma   90.00
#
_symmetry.space_group_name_H-M   'P 1'
#
loop_
_entity.id
_entity.type
_entity.pdbx_description
1 polymer ?
#
loop_
_entity_poly.entity_id
_entity_poly.type
_entity_poly.pdbx_seq_one_letter_code
_entity_poly.pdbx_strand_id
1 'polypeptide(L)'
;MLMFEHPQYIYLSLPLAFILIVVHYRGFKIYLKYSRFYHPLAQFIEMKKEGRRITTLLMKVLLALMISIAISNPYIITKEKVVAGSGVHRLRVEANPAVIVLLDASGSMGETIDGISKIDSAKIAIKRLLSITPKNIDFGVVVFENNIRLAIPITGDRDKIIHMLENVTASGGTGYGPALSTALAWLKPYRMFNLSCTMVLVSDGLPGDKPGYEYILEEIAKLCIPVHTVYIGRQGEGEEEAKRIAEKTGGGHYTVSTLNEFVKAFESIGESIKELSLESEVYIEVEVKRSLSIIFYVASLVLSVLLWAMRFLTSRISF
;
A
#
# COMPACT_ATOMS: atom_id res chain seq x y z
N MET A 1 12.69 -3.07 15.90
CA MET A 1 13.01 -2.47 17.22
C MET A 1 11.98 -2.95 18.21
N LEU A 2 12.40 -3.41 19.41
CA LEU A 2 11.47 -3.84 20.46
C LEU A 2 10.89 -2.58 21.13
N MET A 3 9.57 -2.50 21.18
CA MET A 3 8.84 -1.40 21.80
C MET A 3 7.92 -1.95 22.90
N PHE A 4 7.48 -1.10 23.82
CA PHE A 4 6.61 -1.46 24.93
C PHE A 4 5.36 -0.55 24.89
N GLU A 5 4.19 -1.15 25.02
CA GLU A 5 2.93 -0.39 25.05
C GLU A 5 2.76 0.35 26.38
N HIS A 6 3.22 -0.30 27.46
CA HIS A 6 3.15 0.23 28.83
C HIS A 6 4.49 0.15 29.56
N PRO A 7 5.52 0.94 29.15
CA PRO A 7 6.88 0.85 29.70
C PRO A 7 6.97 1.10 31.21
N GLN A 8 5.99 1.81 31.79
CA GLN A 8 5.93 2.07 33.22
C GLN A 8 5.86 0.78 34.06
N TYR A 9 5.31 -0.31 33.55
CA TYR A 9 5.22 -1.57 34.28
C TYR A 9 6.56 -2.31 34.43
N ILE A 10 7.56 -1.98 33.63
CA ILE A 10 8.91 -2.52 33.79
C ILE A 10 9.51 -2.06 35.13
N TYR A 11 9.24 -0.82 35.53
CA TYR A 11 9.73 -0.27 36.80
C TYR A 11 9.13 -0.94 38.02
N LEU A 12 7.96 -1.60 37.89
CA LEU A 12 7.38 -2.42 38.97
C LEU A 12 8.25 -3.60 39.37
N SER A 13 9.14 -4.06 38.50
CA SER A 13 10.10 -5.12 38.81
C SER A 13 11.06 -4.75 39.92
N LEU A 14 11.45 -3.48 40.04
CA LEU A 14 12.41 -3.01 41.05
C LEU A 14 11.91 -3.15 42.46
N PRO A 15 10.75 -2.58 42.87
CA PRO A 15 10.22 -2.78 44.23
C PRO A 15 9.86 -4.23 44.52
N LEU A 16 9.38 -4.98 43.49
CA LEU A 16 9.07 -6.40 43.67
C LEU A 16 10.32 -7.23 43.92
N ALA A 17 11.40 -6.99 43.18
CA ALA A 17 12.71 -7.61 43.42
C ALA A 17 13.25 -7.28 44.80
N PHE A 18 13.16 -6.01 45.26
CA PHE A 18 13.58 -5.59 46.57
C PHE A 18 12.80 -6.32 47.66
N ILE A 19 11.47 -6.40 47.56
CA ILE A 19 10.63 -7.15 48.50
C ILE A 19 11.03 -8.63 48.56
N LEU A 20 11.25 -9.25 47.39
CA LEU A 20 11.69 -10.66 47.29
C LEU A 20 13.03 -10.89 47.98
N ILE A 21 13.99 -9.98 47.79
CA ILE A 21 15.32 -10.05 48.46
C ILE A 21 15.14 -9.94 49.98
N VAL A 22 14.37 -8.97 50.47
CA VAL A 22 14.14 -8.77 51.91
C VAL A 22 13.43 -9.97 52.53
N VAL A 23 12.40 -10.49 51.89
CA VAL A 23 11.64 -11.66 52.39
C VAL A 23 12.55 -12.91 52.39
N HIS A 24 13.32 -13.09 51.32
CA HIS A 24 14.27 -14.21 51.21
C HIS A 24 15.33 -14.16 52.33
N TYR A 25 15.89 -12.97 52.58
CA TYR A 25 16.89 -12.77 53.64
C TYR A 25 16.33 -12.95 55.05
N ARG A 26 15.16 -12.38 55.32
CA ARG A 26 14.45 -12.52 56.63
C ARG A 26 14.05 -13.98 56.88
N GLY A 27 13.46 -14.64 55.91
CA GLY A 27 13.10 -16.05 56.01
C GLY A 27 14.30 -16.94 56.36
N PHE A 28 15.46 -16.58 55.85
CA PHE A 28 16.70 -17.29 56.18
C PHE A 28 17.19 -17.05 57.62
N LYS A 29 17.17 -15.79 58.10
CA LYS A 29 17.56 -15.53 59.48
C LYS A 29 16.66 -16.30 60.49
N ILE A 30 15.37 -16.39 60.16
CA ILE A 30 14.41 -17.16 60.95
C ILE A 30 14.76 -18.65 60.91
N TYR A 31 15.02 -19.21 59.70
CA TYR A 31 15.39 -20.61 59.53
C TYR A 31 16.71 -20.96 60.29
N LEU A 32 17.75 -20.15 60.19
CA LEU A 32 19.00 -20.35 60.92
C LEU A 32 18.82 -20.32 62.46
N LYS A 33 17.92 -19.44 62.93
CA LYS A 33 17.62 -19.34 64.36
C LYS A 33 16.99 -20.62 64.90
N TYR A 34 16.08 -21.25 64.12
CA TYR A 34 15.41 -22.46 64.54
C TYR A 34 16.21 -23.74 64.25
N SER A 35 17.01 -23.82 63.16
CA SER A 35 17.82 -25.00 62.82
C SER A 35 18.96 -25.23 63.83
N ARG A 36 19.52 -24.19 64.39
CA ARG A 36 20.58 -24.30 65.42
C ARG A 36 20.12 -24.95 66.71
N PHE A 37 18.81 -24.95 66.99
CA PHE A 37 18.27 -25.58 68.20
C PHE A 37 18.08 -27.09 68.05
N TYR A 38 18.08 -27.66 66.86
CA TYR A 38 17.66 -29.03 66.65
C TYR A 38 18.75 -30.05 66.27
N HIS A 39 19.98 -29.63 65.80
CA HIS A 39 21.03 -30.60 65.44
C HIS A 39 22.45 -30.02 65.48
N PRO A 40 23.39 -30.58 66.25
CA PRO A 40 24.79 -30.14 66.30
C PRO A 40 25.58 -30.41 65.03
N LEU A 41 25.16 -31.34 64.16
CA LEU A 41 25.81 -31.66 62.87
C LEU A 41 25.36 -30.73 61.69
N ALA A 42 24.48 -29.78 61.96
CA ALA A 42 23.96 -28.86 60.94
C ALA A 42 25.03 -27.96 60.28
N GLN A 43 26.16 -27.73 60.98
CA GLN A 43 27.26 -26.90 60.46
C GLN A 43 27.94 -27.49 59.23
N PHE A 44 28.01 -28.81 59.07
CA PHE A 44 28.62 -29.46 57.90
C PHE A 44 27.73 -29.48 56.66
N ILE A 45 26.42 -29.30 56.81
CA ILE A 45 25.44 -29.27 55.71
C ILE A 45 25.27 -27.86 55.16
N GLU A 46 25.67 -26.81 55.89
CA GLU A 46 25.47 -25.40 55.52
C GLU A 46 26.19 -24.95 54.26
N MET A 47 27.43 -25.41 54.01
CA MET A 47 28.23 -24.96 52.86
C MET A 47 27.64 -25.38 51.47
N LYS A 48 26.97 -26.54 51.41
CA LYS A 48 26.34 -27.03 50.16
C LYS A 48 24.97 -26.35 49.86
N LYS A 49 24.37 -25.69 50.88
CA LYS A 49 23.07 -25.00 50.79
C LYS A 49 23.19 -23.54 50.31
N GLU A 50 24.32 -22.89 50.43
CA GLU A 50 24.51 -21.47 50.10
C GLU A 50 24.41 -21.21 48.60
N GLY A 51 25.05 -22.03 47.74
CA GLY A 51 24.96 -21.91 46.28
C GLY A 51 23.54 -22.08 45.74
N ARG A 52 22.77 -23.05 46.32
CA ARG A 52 21.36 -23.26 45.91
C ARG A 52 20.44 -22.11 46.28
N ARG A 53 20.78 -21.35 47.31
CA ARG A 53 19.98 -20.21 47.77
C ARG A 53 20.12 -19.00 46.87
N ILE A 54 21.32 -18.69 46.48
CA ILE A 54 21.62 -17.63 45.52
C ILE A 54 20.91 -17.94 44.19
N THR A 55 20.97 -19.18 43.73
CA THR A 55 20.24 -19.57 42.51
C THR A 55 18.72 -19.44 42.63
N THR A 56 18.11 -19.86 43.75
CA THR A 56 16.68 -19.69 43.95
C THR A 56 16.27 -18.24 44.08
N LEU A 57 17.10 -17.37 44.67
CA LEU A 57 16.85 -15.94 44.74
C LEU A 57 16.91 -15.31 43.34
N LEU A 58 17.96 -15.61 42.58
CA LEU A 58 18.14 -15.13 41.18
C LEU A 58 16.95 -15.54 40.30
N MET A 59 16.49 -16.80 40.40
CA MET A 59 15.33 -17.29 39.66
C MET A 59 14.04 -16.55 40.06
N LYS A 60 13.83 -16.20 41.32
CA LYS A 60 12.67 -15.41 41.74
C LYS A 60 12.72 -13.98 41.25
N VAL A 61 13.89 -13.35 41.25
CA VAL A 61 14.07 -12.00 40.69
C VAL A 61 13.87 -12.02 39.17
N LEU A 62 14.40 -13.03 38.50
CA LEU A 62 14.19 -13.21 37.05
C LEU A 62 12.72 -13.43 36.71
N LEU A 63 11.99 -14.21 37.52
CA LEU A 63 10.56 -14.42 37.34
C LEU A 63 9.78 -13.10 37.46
N ALA A 64 10.08 -12.29 38.52
CA ALA A 64 9.45 -10.99 38.67
C ALA A 64 9.71 -10.05 37.50
N LEU A 65 10.93 -10.06 36.95
CA LEU A 65 11.31 -9.28 35.78
C LEU A 65 10.57 -9.74 34.52
N MET A 66 10.50 -11.06 34.30
CA MET A 66 9.77 -11.62 33.16
C MET A 66 8.27 -11.30 33.19
N ILE A 67 7.65 -11.36 34.36
CA ILE A 67 6.24 -10.99 34.54
C ILE A 67 6.05 -9.50 34.27
N SER A 68 6.92 -8.63 34.76
CA SER A 68 6.85 -7.20 34.53
C SER A 68 7.01 -6.84 33.04
N ILE A 69 7.91 -7.52 32.33
CA ILE A 69 8.06 -7.38 30.87
C ILE A 69 6.80 -7.87 30.15
N ALA A 70 6.22 -9.00 30.56
CA ALA A 70 5.01 -9.53 29.96
C ALA A 70 3.82 -8.56 30.09
N ILE A 71 3.65 -7.96 31.28
CA ILE A 71 2.57 -6.96 31.55
C ILE A 71 2.81 -5.66 30.77
N SER A 72 4.06 -5.28 30.52
CA SER A 72 4.38 -4.09 29.73
C SER A 72 4.05 -4.22 28.24
N ASN A 73 3.55 -5.39 27.82
CA ASN A 73 3.13 -5.73 26.45
C ASN A 73 4.18 -5.36 25.39
N PRO A 74 5.33 -6.06 25.38
CA PRO A 74 6.35 -5.84 24.36
C PRO A 74 5.82 -6.20 22.97
N TYR A 75 6.10 -5.34 21.97
CA TYR A 75 5.71 -5.59 20.58
C TYR A 75 6.83 -5.19 19.62
N ILE A 76 6.79 -5.78 18.43
CA ILE A 76 7.61 -5.40 17.29
C ILE A 76 6.68 -4.90 16.18
N ILE A 77 7.10 -3.82 15.52
CA ILE A 77 6.45 -3.36 14.30
C ILE A 77 7.10 -4.11 13.13
N THR A 78 6.31 -4.90 12.45
CA THR A 78 6.74 -5.63 11.23
C THR A 78 5.97 -5.05 10.06
N LYS A 79 6.67 -4.68 9.00
CA LYS A 79 6.05 -4.31 7.73
C LYS A 79 5.68 -5.60 7.01
N GLU A 80 4.41 -5.87 6.86
CA GLU A 80 3.91 -7.01 6.09
C GLU A 80 3.25 -6.49 4.81
N LYS A 81 3.64 -7.07 3.69
CA LYS A 81 2.91 -6.90 2.43
C LYS A 81 1.67 -7.76 2.52
N VAL A 82 0.54 -7.14 2.77
CA VAL A 82 -0.74 -7.84 2.80
C VAL A 82 -1.38 -7.71 1.43
N VAL A 83 -1.59 -8.85 0.76
CA VAL A 83 -2.47 -8.90 -0.41
C VAL A 83 -3.85 -8.51 0.07
N ALA A 84 -4.43 -7.47 -0.51
CA ALA A 84 -5.79 -7.04 -0.18
C ALA A 84 -6.77 -8.19 -0.51
N GLY A 85 -7.03 -9.06 0.45
CA GLY A 85 -7.90 -10.23 0.24
C GLY A 85 -7.88 -11.31 1.32
N SER A 86 -6.84 -11.42 2.15
CA SER A 86 -6.76 -12.46 3.18
C SER A 86 -7.06 -11.90 4.58
N GLY A 87 -8.29 -12.05 4.99
CA GLY A 87 -8.90 -12.07 6.31
C GLY A 87 -8.27 -11.26 7.46
N VAL A 88 -9.05 -10.40 7.97
CA VAL A 88 -9.14 -9.56 9.19
C VAL A 88 -9.07 -8.07 8.87
N HIS A 89 -10.25 -7.43 8.90
CA HIS A 89 -10.52 -6.04 8.55
C HIS A 89 -10.11 -5.64 7.12
N ARG A 90 -10.93 -6.14 6.18
CA ARG A 90 -10.87 -5.77 4.77
C ARG A 90 -11.33 -4.32 4.60
N LEU A 91 -10.41 -3.38 4.51
CA LEU A 91 -10.61 -2.29 3.59
C LEU A 91 -10.26 -2.87 2.20
N ARG A 92 -11.23 -3.56 1.61
CA ARG A 92 -11.17 -3.96 0.20
C ARG A 92 -11.41 -2.69 -0.60
N VAL A 93 -10.36 -1.92 -0.85
CA VAL A 93 -10.39 -0.92 -1.90
C VAL A 93 -10.29 -1.72 -3.20
N GLU A 94 -11.42 -2.25 -3.66
CA GLU A 94 -11.57 -2.71 -5.04
C GLU A 94 -11.56 -1.47 -5.92
N ALA A 95 -10.40 -0.91 -6.16
CA ALA A 95 -10.26 0.13 -7.16
C ALA A 95 -9.84 -0.55 -8.45
N ASN A 96 -10.72 -0.49 -9.43
CA ASN A 96 -10.44 -0.94 -10.77
C ASN A 96 -9.31 -0.12 -11.39
N PRO A 97 -8.49 -0.67 -12.30
CA PRO A 97 -7.59 0.11 -13.12
C PRO A 97 -8.34 1.22 -13.85
N ALA A 98 -7.71 2.38 -14.03
CA ALA A 98 -8.36 3.54 -14.63
C ALA A 98 -7.73 3.93 -15.96
N VAL A 99 -8.59 4.26 -16.91
CA VAL A 99 -8.20 4.80 -18.22
C VAL A 99 -8.84 6.16 -18.42
N ILE A 100 -8.05 7.18 -18.75
CA ILE A 100 -8.61 8.49 -19.11
C ILE A 100 -8.38 8.75 -20.58
N VAL A 101 -9.46 8.99 -21.32
CA VAL A 101 -9.43 9.41 -22.71
C VAL A 101 -9.48 10.93 -22.76
N LEU A 102 -8.45 11.54 -23.36
CA LEU A 102 -8.34 12.97 -23.65
C LEU A 102 -8.72 13.15 -25.13
N LEU A 103 -9.91 13.67 -25.39
CA LEU A 103 -10.45 13.86 -26.72
C LEU A 103 -10.36 15.32 -27.12
N ASP A 104 -9.56 15.60 -28.13
CA ASP A 104 -9.52 16.91 -28.78
C ASP A 104 -10.84 17.16 -29.52
N ALA A 105 -11.43 18.31 -29.27
CA ALA A 105 -12.63 18.80 -29.96
C ALA A 105 -12.37 20.15 -30.64
N SER A 106 -11.13 20.43 -31.01
CA SER A 106 -10.75 21.62 -31.78
C SER A 106 -11.44 21.68 -33.16
N GLY A 107 -11.41 22.85 -33.76
CA GLY A 107 -12.11 23.09 -35.03
C GLY A 107 -11.69 22.15 -36.17
N SER A 108 -10.41 21.78 -36.23
CA SER A 108 -9.86 20.83 -37.21
C SER A 108 -10.43 19.40 -37.09
N MET A 109 -10.87 19.03 -35.90
CA MET A 109 -11.54 17.74 -35.68
C MET A 109 -12.94 17.65 -36.34
N GLY A 110 -13.46 18.78 -36.83
CA GLY A 110 -14.66 18.82 -37.68
C GLY A 110 -14.43 18.43 -39.13
N GLU A 111 -13.17 18.37 -39.60
CA GLU A 111 -12.83 17.88 -40.96
C GLU A 111 -13.19 16.41 -41.11
N THR A 112 -13.45 16.01 -42.39
CA THR A 112 -13.91 14.64 -42.67
C THR A 112 -12.78 13.72 -43.11
N ILE A 113 -12.84 12.48 -42.64
CA ILE A 113 -12.05 11.33 -43.07
C ILE A 113 -13.05 10.24 -43.50
N ASP A 114 -12.90 9.72 -44.71
CA ASP A 114 -13.82 8.70 -45.22
C ASP A 114 -15.31 9.09 -45.20
N GLY A 115 -15.62 10.41 -45.31
CA GLY A 115 -16.98 10.93 -45.27
C GLY A 115 -17.58 11.13 -43.85
N ILE A 116 -16.83 10.86 -42.81
CA ILE A 116 -17.22 11.04 -41.40
C ILE A 116 -16.28 12.08 -40.78
N SER A 117 -16.77 12.92 -39.85
CA SER A 117 -15.90 13.86 -39.14
C SER A 117 -14.86 13.13 -38.27
N LYS A 118 -13.65 13.73 -38.15
CA LYS A 118 -12.59 13.17 -37.27
C LYS A 118 -13.10 12.95 -35.86
N ILE A 119 -13.89 13.90 -35.32
CA ILE A 119 -14.46 13.79 -33.98
C ILE A 119 -15.48 12.64 -33.87
N ASP A 120 -16.30 12.41 -34.89
CA ASP A 120 -17.23 11.28 -34.87
C ASP A 120 -16.52 9.94 -35.07
N SER A 121 -15.46 9.91 -35.87
CA SER A 121 -14.55 8.76 -35.96
C SER A 121 -13.91 8.42 -34.62
N ALA A 122 -13.47 9.45 -33.89
CA ALA A 122 -12.93 9.28 -32.53
C ALA A 122 -13.98 8.72 -31.55
N LYS A 123 -15.21 9.25 -31.59
CA LYS A 123 -16.31 8.72 -30.76
C LYS A 123 -16.61 7.24 -31.05
N ILE A 124 -16.61 6.85 -32.33
CA ILE A 124 -16.79 5.43 -32.74
C ILE A 124 -15.67 4.57 -32.15
N ALA A 125 -14.41 5.01 -32.27
CA ALA A 125 -13.26 4.29 -31.75
C ALA A 125 -13.28 4.20 -30.20
N ILE A 126 -13.65 5.27 -29.49
CA ILE A 126 -13.84 5.25 -28.03
C ILE A 126 -14.94 4.26 -27.64
N LYS A 127 -16.08 4.27 -28.33
CA LYS A 127 -17.15 3.29 -28.11
C LYS A 127 -16.67 1.85 -28.30
N ARG A 128 -15.84 1.63 -29.33
CA ARG A 128 -15.21 0.31 -29.56
C ARG A 128 -14.27 -0.06 -28.41
N LEU A 129 -13.39 0.83 -27.97
CA LEU A 129 -12.50 0.62 -26.81
C LEU A 129 -13.30 0.21 -25.59
N LEU A 130 -14.34 0.94 -25.25
CA LEU A 130 -15.22 0.64 -24.11
C LEU A 130 -15.88 -0.74 -24.24
N SER A 131 -16.19 -1.19 -25.45
CA SER A 131 -16.83 -2.50 -25.69
C SER A 131 -15.88 -3.69 -25.56
N ILE A 132 -14.59 -3.53 -25.93
CA ILE A 132 -13.61 -4.63 -25.94
C ILE A 132 -12.83 -4.77 -24.64
N THR A 133 -12.80 -3.73 -23.81
CA THR A 133 -12.08 -3.76 -22.52
C THR A 133 -12.90 -4.49 -21.45
N PRO A 134 -12.23 -5.18 -20.49
CA PRO A 134 -12.90 -5.85 -19.38
C PRO A 134 -13.75 -4.89 -18.53
N LYS A 135 -14.82 -5.41 -17.91
CA LYS A 135 -15.74 -4.58 -17.08
C LYS A 135 -15.13 -4.07 -15.79
N ASN A 136 -14.04 -4.68 -15.33
CA ASN A 136 -13.28 -4.26 -14.16
C ASN A 136 -12.28 -3.12 -14.43
N ILE A 137 -12.44 -2.39 -15.53
CA ILE A 137 -11.67 -1.20 -15.87
C ILE A 137 -12.61 -0.02 -15.93
N ASP A 138 -12.29 1.03 -15.17
CA ASP A 138 -13.06 2.25 -15.12
C ASP A 138 -12.49 3.29 -16.10
N PHE A 139 -13.38 4.09 -16.69
CA PHE A 139 -13.02 5.09 -17.68
C PHE A 139 -13.41 6.48 -17.25
N GLY A 140 -12.52 7.44 -17.50
CA GLY A 140 -12.83 8.87 -17.49
C GLY A 140 -12.63 9.45 -18.88
N VAL A 141 -13.35 10.52 -19.21
CA VAL A 141 -13.16 11.22 -20.49
C VAL A 141 -13.06 12.72 -20.24
N VAL A 142 -12.06 13.34 -20.82
CA VAL A 142 -11.89 14.79 -20.85
C VAL A 142 -11.93 15.24 -22.30
N VAL A 143 -12.97 15.98 -22.67
CA VAL A 143 -13.07 16.63 -23.98
C VAL A 143 -12.54 18.04 -23.84
N PHE A 144 -11.61 18.39 -24.69
CA PHE A 144 -10.91 19.67 -24.61
C PHE A 144 -10.80 20.37 -25.96
N GLU A 145 -10.57 21.65 -25.92
CA GLU A 145 -10.12 22.53 -26.97
C GLU A 145 -8.98 23.40 -26.41
N ASN A 146 -9.07 24.72 -26.40
CA ASN A 146 -8.15 25.56 -25.59
C ASN A 146 -8.33 25.34 -24.08
N ASN A 147 -9.53 24.95 -23.68
CA ASN A 147 -9.92 24.64 -22.29
C ASN A 147 -10.76 23.35 -22.26
N ILE A 148 -11.11 22.91 -21.06
CA ILE A 148 -11.97 21.73 -20.90
C ILE A 148 -13.41 22.11 -21.25
N ARG A 149 -14.02 21.36 -22.17
CA ARG A 149 -15.44 21.49 -22.55
C ARG A 149 -16.33 20.53 -21.78
N LEU A 150 -15.87 19.31 -21.61
CA LEU A 150 -16.59 18.26 -20.90
C LEU A 150 -15.60 17.43 -20.10
N ALA A 151 -15.91 17.19 -18.83
CA ALA A 151 -15.15 16.32 -17.96
C ALA A 151 -16.06 15.26 -17.37
N ILE A 152 -15.88 14.01 -17.78
CA ILE A 152 -16.61 12.86 -17.25
C ILE A 152 -15.65 12.16 -16.28
N PRO A 153 -15.90 12.21 -14.96
CA PRO A 153 -15.04 11.57 -13.96
C PRO A 153 -14.95 10.06 -14.18
N ILE A 154 -13.91 9.46 -13.65
CA ILE A 154 -13.68 8.02 -13.73
C ILE A 154 -14.89 7.26 -13.18
N THR A 155 -15.45 6.39 -14.00
CA THR A 155 -16.68 5.61 -13.73
C THR A 155 -16.68 4.28 -14.47
N GLY A 156 -17.35 3.26 -13.90
CA GLY A 156 -17.64 1.99 -14.58
C GLY A 156 -18.86 2.04 -15.51
N ASP A 157 -19.62 3.16 -15.47
CA ASP A 157 -20.83 3.34 -16.28
C ASP A 157 -20.48 3.80 -17.70
N ARG A 158 -20.33 2.82 -18.60
CA ARG A 158 -19.94 3.04 -20.00
C ARG A 158 -21.03 3.68 -20.84
N ASP A 159 -22.28 3.37 -20.53
CA ASP A 159 -23.44 3.91 -21.27
C ASP A 159 -23.57 5.42 -21.01
N LYS A 160 -23.31 5.85 -19.77
CA LYS A 160 -23.23 7.26 -19.42
C LYS A 160 -22.15 7.99 -20.23
N ILE A 161 -20.95 7.39 -20.36
CA ILE A 161 -19.84 7.98 -21.15
C ILE A 161 -20.28 8.14 -22.60
N ILE A 162 -20.83 7.10 -23.21
CA ILE A 162 -21.28 7.10 -24.61
C ILE A 162 -22.32 8.19 -24.85
N HIS A 163 -23.35 8.26 -23.99
CA HIS A 163 -24.42 9.26 -24.11
C HIS A 163 -23.90 10.69 -23.98
N MET A 164 -22.97 10.95 -23.06
CA MET A 164 -22.40 12.29 -22.88
C MET A 164 -21.52 12.72 -24.07
N LEU A 165 -20.87 11.77 -24.76
CA LEU A 165 -20.03 12.05 -25.94
C LEU A 165 -20.86 12.33 -27.19
N GLU A 166 -22.11 11.86 -27.30
CA GLU A 166 -22.94 12.02 -28.51
C GLU A 166 -23.07 13.49 -28.95
N ASN A 167 -23.24 14.40 -27.99
CA ASN A 167 -23.47 15.81 -28.24
C ASN A 167 -22.20 16.65 -28.39
N VAL A 168 -21.02 16.05 -28.35
CA VAL A 168 -19.75 16.75 -28.49
C VAL A 168 -19.56 17.13 -29.97
N THR A 169 -19.26 18.38 -30.24
CA THR A 169 -19.01 18.94 -31.58
C THR A 169 -17.63 19.58 -31.62
N ALA A 170 -17.02 19.64 -32.80
CA ALA A 170 -15.72 20.27 -32.98
C ALA A 170 -15.84 21.80 -33.02
N SER A 171 -14.98 22.51 -32.27
CA SER A 171 -14.85 23.97 -32.28
C SER A 171 -13.61 24.43 -31.52
N GLY A 172 -13.17 25.66 -31.72
CA GLY A 172 -12.06 26.26 -30.98
C GLY A 172 -10.68 25.84 -31.43
N GLY A 173 -9.67 26.10 -30.59
CA GLY A 173 -8.27 25.75 -30.83
C GLY A 173 -7.86 24.49 -30.06
N THR A 174 -6.53 24.24 -29.94
CA THR A 174 -5.96 23.03 -29.30
C THR A 174 -5.03 23.43 -28.16
N GLY A 175 -5.35 22.99 -26.93
CA GLY A 175 -4.51 23.19 -25.74
C GLY A 175 -4.44 21.92 -24.89
N TYR A 176 -3.25 21.35 -24.71
CA TYR A 176 -3.08 20.09 -24.01
C TYR A 176 -2.97 20.26 -22.48
N GLY A 177 -2.51 21.42 -22.02
CA GLY A 177 -2.25 21.67 -20.60
C GLY A 177 -3.43 21.42 -19.68
N PRO A 178 -4.60 22.03 -19.91
CA PRO A 178 -5.79 21.80 -19.09
C PRO A 178 -6.23 20.34 -19.06
N ALA A 179 -6.19 19.65 -20.22
CA ALA A 179 -6.60 18.25 -20.33
C ALA A 179 -5.63 17.32 -19.58
N LEU A 180 -4.32 17.45 -19.80
CA LEU A 180 -3.29 16.67 -19.11
C LEU A 180 -3.30 16.93 -17.60
N SER A 181 -3.49 18.19 -17.17
CA SER A 181 -3.57 18.55 -15.76
C SER A 181 -4.77 17.90 -15.05
N THR A 182 -5.93 17.89 -15.70
CA THR A 182 -7.13 17.24 -15.16
C THR A 182 -6.96 15.73 -15.06
N ALA A 183 -6.45 15.10 -16.11
CA ALA A 183 -6.18 13.66 -16.10
C ALA A 183 -5.16 13.29 -15.04
N LEU A 184 -4.09 14.06 -14.89
CA LEU A 184 -3.09 13.86 -13.85
C LEU A 184 -3.70 13.96 -12.46
N ALA A 185 -4.53 14.97 -12.20
CA ALA A 185 -5.21 15.15 -10.92
C ALA A 185 -6.09 13.94 -10.55
N TRP A 186 -6.76 13.34 -11.54
CA TRP A 186 -7.60 12.15 -11.33
C TRP A 186 -6.79 10.86 -11.18
N LEU A 187 -5.66 10.70 -11.89
CA LEU A 187 -4.85 9.48 -11.85
C LEU A 187 -3.76 9.48 -10.77
N LYS A 188 -3.37 10.63 -10.26
CA LYS A 188 -2.36 10.73 -9.19
C LYS A 188 -2.69 9.86 -7.97
N PRO A 189 -3.93 9.84 -7.43
CA PRO A 189 -4.31 8.92 -6.35
C PRO A 189 -4.13 7.45 -6.73
N TYR A 190 -4.46 7.06 -7.97
CA TYR A 190 -4.28 5.67 -8.43
C TYR A 190 -2.83 5.24 -8.31
N ARG A 191 -1.88 6.06 -8.77
CA ARG A 191 -0.44 5.75 -8.66
C ARG A 191 0.06 5.75 -7.23
N MET A 192 -0.48 6.60 -6.36
CA MET A 192 -0.14 6.58 -4.93
C MET A 192 -0.53 5.27 -4.24
N PHE A 193 -1.58 4.61 -4.72
CA PHE A 193 -2.03 3.30 -4.25
C PHE A 193 -1.52 2.12 -5.09
N ASN A 194 -0.51 2.34 -5.96
CA ASN A 194 0.01 1.33 -6.89
C ASN A 194 -1.04 0.69 -7.81
N LEU A 195 -2.12 1.41 -8.10
CA LEU A 195 -3.12 0.97 -9.06
C LEU A 195 -2.66 1.27 -10.48
N SER A 196 -2.93 0.35 -11.39
CA SER A 196 -2.65 0.53 -12.81
C SER A 196 -3.54 1.61 -13.42
N CYS A 197 -2.95 2.54 -14.15
CA CYS A 197 -3.69 3.58 -14.84
C CYS A 197 -2.94 4.04 -16.09
N THR A 198 -3.69 4.55 -17.08
CA THR A 198 -3.13 5.06 -18.34
C THR A 198 -3.99 6.20 -18.90
N MET A 199 -3.39 6.96 -19.82
CA MET A 199 -4.08 8.01 -20.58
C MET A 199 -4.06 7.66 -22.06
N VAL A 200 -5.11 8.08 -22.78
CA VAL A 200 -5.20 7.99 -24.25
C VAL A 200 -5.50 9.39 -24.77
N LEU A 201 -4.53 10.02 -25.43
CA LEU A 201 -4.66 11.34 -26.04
C LEU A 201 -5.01 11.19 -27.52
N VAL A 202 -6.13 11.76 -27.94
CA VAL A 202 -6.62 11.75 -29.32
C VAL A 202 -6.68 13.17 -29.83
N SER A 203 -5.89 13.51 -30.84
CA SER A 203 -5.82 14.85 -31.43
C SER A 203 -5.36 14.82 -32.89
N ASP A 204 -5.68 15.86 -33.63
CA ASP A 204 -5.21 16.07 -35.00
C ASP A 204 -4.35 17.33 -35.16
N GLY A 205 -4.06 18.02 -34.05
CA GLY A 205 -3.43 19.33 -34.05
C GLY A 205 -2.15 19.44 -33.25
N LEU A 206 -1.41 20.50 -33.55
CA LEU A 206 -0.30 20.97 -32.72
C LEU A 206 -0.86 21.83 -31.57
N PRO A 207 -0.52 21.53 -30.29
CA PRO A 207 -1.02 22.34 -29.19
C PRO A 207 -0.43 23.76 -29.19
N GLY A 208 -1.31 24.76 -29.00
CA GLY A 208 -0.93 26.16 -28.95
C GLY A 208 -0.35 26.62 -27.61
N ASP A 209 -0.44 25.78 -26.57
CA ASP A 209 -0.04 26.08 -25.19
C ASP A 209 1.32 25.50 -24.78
N LYS A 210 2.13 25.05 -25.71
CA LYS A 210 3.53 24.68 -25.46
C LYS A 210 4.37 25.96 -25.24
N PRO A 211 5.21 26.06 -24.19
CA PRO A 211 5.70 25.00 -23.28
C PRO A 211 4.87 24.83 -21.99
N GLY A 212 3.70 25.43 -21.87
CA GLY A 212 2.91 25.50 -20.63
C GLY A 212 2.58 24.15 -19.96
N TYR A 213 2.50 23.05 -20.71
CA TYR A 213 2.23 21.73 -20.14
C TYR A 213 3.47 20.86 -19.90
N GLU A 214 4.67 21.36 -20.19
CA GLU A 214 5.90 20.55 -20.08
C GLU A 214 6.14 20.02 -18.67
N TYR A 215 5.90 20.85 -17.65
CA TYR A 215 6.04 20.43 -16.25
C TYR A 215 5.00 19.36 -15.85
N ILE A 216 3.79 19.41 -16.43
CA ILE A 216 2.74 18.41 -16.21
C ILE A 216 3.19 17.06 -16.81
N LEU A 217 3.74 17.10 -18.02
CA LEU A 217 4.25 15.92 -18.72
C LEU A 217 5.41 15.27 -17.95
N GLU A 218 6.30 16.08 -17.35
CA GLU A 218 7.35 15.57 -16.47
C GLU A 218 6.79 14.88 -15.21
N GLU A 219 5.75 15.43 -14.62
CA GLU A 219 5.12 14.81 -13.45
C GLU A 219 4.41 13.50 -13.83
N ILE A 220 3.72 13.45 -14.98
CA ILE A 220 3.13 12.24 -15.53
C ILE A 220 4.19 11.14 -15.74
N ALA A 221 5.33 11.50 -16.34
CA ALA A 221 6.44 10.59 -16.57
C ALA A 221 7.07 10.08 -15.26
N LYS A 222 7.29 10.96 -14.27
CA LYS A 222 7.80 10.59 -12.93
C LYS A 222 6.88 9.62 -12.21
N LEU A 223 5.57 9.75 -12.39
CA LEU A 223 4.58 8.85 -11.83
C LEU A 223 4.42 7.55 -12.64
N CYS A 224 5.18 7.38 -13.73
CA CYS A 224 5.08 6.23 -14.64
C CYS A 224 3.64 6.00 -15.13
N ILE A 225 2.92 7.07 -15.52
CA ILE A 225 1.60 6.99 -16.11
C ILE A 225 1.79 7.00 -17.64
N PRO A 226 1.55 5.89 -18.37
CA PRO A 226 1.71 5.87 -19.81
C PRO A 226 0.65 6.77 -20.47
N VAL A 227 1.05 7.55 -21.47
CA VAL A 227 0.15 8.32 -22.33
C VAL A 227 0.23 7.74 -23.74
N HIS A 228 -0.76 6.97 -24.14
CA HIS A 228 -0.90 6.53 -25.53
C HIS A 228 -1.44 7.70 -26.36
N THR A 229 -0.85 7.94 -27.51
CA THR A 229 -1.29 9.03 -28.39
C THR A 229 -1.82 8.48 -29.71
N VAL A 230 -2.98 8.95 -30.10
CA VAL A 230 -3.61 8.68 -31.39
C VAL A 230 -3.67 9.99 -32.16
N TYR A 231 -2.78 10.15 -33.11
CA TYR A 231 -2.73 11.33 -33.97
C TYR A 231 -3.52 11.10 -35.25
N ILE A 232 -4.38 12.06 -35.58
CA ILE A 232 -5.28 11.95 -36.72
C ILE A 232 -4.79 12.89 -37.83
N GLY A 233 -4.16 12.36 -38.83
CA GLY A 233 -3.69 13.19 -39.93
C GLY A 233 -2.45 12.66 -40.62
N ARG A 234 -1.82 13.56 -41.37
CA ARG A 234 -0.56 13.29 -42.08
C ARG A 234 0.63 13.75 -41.25
N GLN A 235 1.80 13.25 -41.56
CA GLN A 235 3.07 13.64 -40.92
C GLN A 235 3.25 15.16 -40.85
N GLY A 236 3.61 15.64 -39.63
CA GLY A 236 3.81 17.06 -39.34
C GLY A 236 4.19 17.31 -37.90
N GLU A 237 4.36 18.58 -37.54
CA GLU A 237 4.79 19.00 -36.20
C GLU A 237 3.84 18.50 -35.08
N GLY A 238 2.53 18.38 -35.37
CA GLY A 238 1.57 17.83 -34.41
C GLY A 238 1.79 16.35 -34.12
N GLU A 239 2.13 15.56 -35.12
CA GLU A 239 2.47 14.15 -34.98
C GLU A 239 3.77 13.98 -34.18
N GLU A 240 4.80 14.77 -34.51
CA GLU A 240 6.08 14.73 -33.79
C GLU A 240 5.88 15.05 -32.29
N GLU A 241 5.02 16.01 -31.97
CA GLU A 241 4.67 16.34 -30.60
C GLU A 241 3.89 15.22 -29.90
N ALA A 242 2.90 14.62 -30.57
CA ALA A 242 2.16 13.48 -30.04
C ALA A 242 3.09 12.28 -29.78
N LYS A 243 4.00 12.00 -30.72
CA LYS A 243 5.02 10.95 -30.56
C LYS A 243 5.95 11.23 -29.39
N ARG A 244 6.42 12.47 -29.24
CA ARG A 244 7.28 12.90 -28.12
C ARG A 244 6.59 12.68 -26.77
N ILE A 245 5.29 12.99 -26.67
CA ILE A 245 4.50 12.77 -25.44
C ILE A 245 4.44 11.28 -25.10
N ALA A 246 4.14 10.42 -26.08
CA ALA A 246 4.10 8.98 -25.89
C ALA A 246 5.45 8.42 -25.43
N GLU A 247 6.54 8.75 -26.13
CA GLU A 247 7.90 8.30 -25.82
C GLU A 247 8.35 8.76 -24.42
N LYS A 248 8.09 10.02 -24.04
CA LYS A 248 8.47 10.58 -22.73
C LYS A 248 7.75 9.91 -21.57
N THR A 249 6.54 9.39 -21.79
CA THR A 249 5.69 8.78 -20.75
C THR A 249 5.65 7.25 -20.78
N GLY A 250 6.29 6.63 -21.80
CA GLY A 250 6.30 5.18 -21.99
C GLY A 250 5.00 4.62 -22.59
N GLY A 251 4.19 5.45 -23.25
CA GLY A 251 3.00 5.04 -23.98
C GLY A 251 3.29 4.68 -25.44
N GLY A 252 2.30 4.13 -26.13
CA GLY A 252 2.35 3.87 -27.58
C GLY A 252 1.89 5.08 -28.40
N HIS A 253 2.48 5.27 -29.59
CA HIS A 253 2.06 6.29 -30.55
C HIS A 253 1.45 5.64 -31.79
N TYR A 254 0.30 6.16 -32.24
CA TYR A 254 -0.44 5.66 -33.39
C TYR A 254 -0.84 6.84 -34.29
N THR A 255 -0.49 6.75 -35.58
CA THR A 255 -0.94 7.70 -36.60
C THR A 255 -2.04 7.04 -37.40
N VAL A 256 -3.15 7.74 -37.57
CA VAL A 256 -4.35 7.22 -38.21
C VAL A 256 -4.83 8.20 -39.30
N SER A 257 -5.18 7.66 -40.45
CA SER A 257 -5.67 8.42 -41.62
C SER A 257 -7.03 7.91 -42.14
N THR A 258 -7.49 6.75 -41.63
CA THR A 258 -8.77 6.12 -41.97
C THR A 258 -9.50 5.67 -40.73
N LEU A 259 -10.82 5.51 -40.83
CA LEU A 259 -11.64 4.99 -39.71
C LEU A 259 -11.17 3.60 -39.28
N ASN A 260 -10.75 2.75 -40.22
CA ASN A 260 -10.29 1.40 -39.90
C ASN A 260 -8.98 1.40 -39.11
N GLU A 261 -8.04 2.29 -39.44
CA GLU A 261 -6.80 2.47 -38.69
C GLU A 261 -7.10 3.00 -37.26
N PHE A 262 -8.08 3.86 -37.13
CA PHE A 262 -8.55 4.35 -35.85
C PHE A 262 -9.01 3.21 -34.92
N VAL A 263 -9.88 2.34 -35.44
CA VAL A 263 -10.39 1.19 -34.69
C VAL A 263 -9.23 0.25 -34.30
N LYS A 264 -8.30 -0.04 -35.21
CA LYS A 264 -7.13 -0.88 -34.95
C LYS A 264 -6.21 -0.28 -33.86
N ALA A 265 -5.96 1.04 -33.90
CA ALA A 265 -5.15 1.71 -32.88
C ALA A 265 -5.78 1.55 -31.48
N PHE A 266 -7.10 1.73 -31.39
CA PHE A 266 -7.81 1.55 -30.11
C PHE A 266 -7.92 0.08 -29.68
N GLU A 267 -7.95 -0.87 -30.61
CA GLU A 267 -7.86 -2.30 -30.27
C GLU A 267 -6.50 -2.65 -29.69
N SER A 268 -5.40 -2.15 -30.28
CA SER A 268 -4.04 -2.33 -29.72
C SER A 268 -3.89 -1.69 -28.33
N ILE A 269 -4.41 -0.49 -28.15
CA ILE A 269 -4.46 0.17 -26.82
C ILE A 269 -5.28 -0.67 -25.85
N GLY A 270 -6.43 -1.21 -26.28
CA GLY A 270 -7.29 -2.07 -25.46
C GLY A 270 -6.58 -3.36 -25.01
N GLU A 271 -5.72 -3.94 -25.83
CA GLU A 271 -4.90 -5.10 -25.46
C GLU A 271 -3.86 -4.73 -24.38
N SER A 272 -3.15 -3.62 -24.56
CA SER A 272 -2.20 -3.12 -23.53
C SER A 272 -2.90 -2.83 -22.20
N ILE A 273 -4.11 -2.29 -22.25
CA ILE A 273 -4.93 -2.03 -21.05
C ILE A 273 -5.35 -3.34 -20.36
N LYS A 274 -5.65 -4.40 -21.10
CA LYS A 274 -5.97 -5.72 -20.52
C LYS A 274 -4.78 -6.30 -19.74
N GLU A 275 -3.58 -6.17 -20.25
CA GLU A 275 -2.36 -6.61 -19.57
C GLU A 275 -2.20 -5.88 -18.22
N LEU A 276 -2.46 -4.57 -18.18
CA LEU A 276 -2.44 -3.80 -16.94
C LEU A 276 -3.44 -4.31 -15.89
N SER A 277 -4.57 -4.86 -16.31
CA SER A 277 -5.59 -5.40 -15.39
C SER A 277 -5.17 -6.71 -14.72
N LEU A 278 -4.22 -7.45 -15.30
CA LEU A 278 -3.69 -8.70 -14.76
C LEU A 278 -2.57 -8.47 -13.72
N GLU A 279 -1.90 -7.31 -13.76
CA GLU A 279 -0.79 -6.98 -12.86
C GLU A 279 -1.22 -6.28 -11.55
N SER A 280 -2.47 -5.87 -11.43
CA SER A 280 -2.94 -5.11 -10.26
C SER A 280 -3.29 -5.99 -9.05
N GLU A 281 -2.30 -6.69 -8.50
CA GLU A 281 -2.35 -7.11 -7.10
C GLU A 281 -1.93 -5.94 -6.20
N VAL A 282 -2.90 -5.34 -5.52
CA VAL A 282 -2.64 -4.23 -4.60
C VAL A 282 -1.96 -4.76 -3.35
N TYR A 283 -0.67 -4.55 -3.22
CA TYR A 283 0.08 -4.76 -1.98
C TYR A 283 -0.01 -3.49 -1.13
N ILE A 284 -0.71 -3.55 -0.01
CA ILE A 284 -0.65 -2.48 1.00
C ILE A 284 0.40 -2.89 2.02
N GLU A 285 1.45 -2.09 2.18
CA GLU A 285 2.36 -2.24 3.32
C GLU A 285 1.63 -1.77 4.57
N VAL A 286 1.18 -2.71 5.39
CA VAL A 286 0.57 -2.43 6.68
C VAL A 286 1.59 -2.66 7.78
N GLU A 287 1.76 -1.66 8.64
CA GLU A 287 2.53 -1.84 9.87
C GLU A 287 1.70 -2.66 10.87
N VAL A 288 2.07 -3.93 11.04
CA VAL A 288 1.41 -4.84 11.98
C VAL A 288 2.18 -4.87 13.30
N LYS A 289 1.50 -4.54 14.39
CA LYS A 289 2.03 -4.70 15.75
C LYS A 289 1.92 -6.18 16.15
N ARG A 290 3.04 -6.87 16.26
CA ARG A 290 3.08 -8.24 16.80
C ARG A 290 3.46 -8.21 18.27
N SER A 291 2.51 -8.55 19.14
CA SER A 291 2.76 -8.67 20.57
C SER A 291 3.63 -9.90 20.87
N LEU A 292 4.65 -9.69 21.69
CA LEU A 292 5.53 -10.75 22.20
C LEU A 292 5.22 -11.16 23.64
N SER A 293 4.18 -10.57 24.25
CA SER A 293 3.80 -10.81 25.66
C SER A 293 3.57 -12.29 25.97
N ILE A 294 2.99 -13.05 25.05
CA ILE A 294 2.76 -14.49 25.18
C ILE A 294 4.07 -15.26 25.46
N ILE A 295 5.17 -14.91 24.79
CA ILE A 295 6.46 -15.57 24.97
C ILE A 295 6.94 -15.38 26.40
N PHE A 296 6.82 -14.16 26.95
CA PHE A 296 7.24 -13.85 28.31
C PHE A 296 6.32 -14.47 29.35
N TYR A 297 5.01 -14.59 29.10
CA TYR A 297 4.08 -15.33 29.97
C TYR A 297 4.42 -16.82 30.02
N VAL A 298 4.66 -17.46 28.87
CA VAL A 298 5.05 -18.88 28.83
C VAL A 298 6.38 -19.11 29.53
N ALA A 299 7.38 -18.24 29.30
CA ALA A 299 8.67 -18.32 29.98
C ALA A 299 8.54 -18.17 31.50
N SER A 300 7.68 -17.25 31.97
CA SER A 300 7.41 -17.06 33.40
C SER A 300 6.72 -18.29 34.04
N LEU A 301 5.79 -18.91 33.29
CA LEU A 301 5.14 -20.14 33.72
C LEU A 301 6.14 -21.28 33.89
N VAL A 302 6.99 -21.50 32.89
CA VAL A 302 8.04 -22.53 32.94
C VAL A 302 8.99 -22.31 34.11
N LEU A 303 9.41 -21.07 34.33
CA LEU A 303 10.28 -20.70 35.44
C LEU A 303 9.61 -20.93 36.80
N SER A 304 8.30 -20.67 36.90
CA SER A 304 7.51 -20.95 38.11
C SER A 304 7.44 -22.43 38.41
N VAL A 305 7.21 -23.28 37.42
CA VAL A 305 7.19 -24.74 37.54
C VAL A 305 8.56 -25.26 37.98
N LEU A 306 9.66 -24.75 37.39
CA LEU A 306 11.02 -25.11 37.78
C LEU A 306 11.32 -24.75 39.25
N LEU A 307 10.91 -23.55 39.70
CA LEU A 307 11.04 -23.12 41.07
C LEU A 307 10.24 -24.03 42.01
N TRP A 308 9.05 -24.42 41.66
CA TRP A 308 8.22 -25.34 42.40
C TRP A 308 8.84 -26.74 42.50
N ALA A 309 9.32 -27.28 41.38
CA ALA A 309 10.00 -28.58 41.33
C ALA A 309 11.31 -28.59 42.18
N MET A 310 12.12 -27.54 42.09
CA MET A 310 13.29 -27.38 42.97
C MET A 310 12.91 -27.37 44.46
N ARG A 311 11.85 -26.72 44.81
CA ARG A 311 11.37 -26.67 46.21
C ARG A 311 10.86 -28.03 46.66
N PHE A 312 10.11 -28.74 45.82
CA PHE A 312 9.58 -30.09 46.10
C PHE A 312 10.72 -31.12 46.31
N LEU A 313 11.72 -31.12 45.42
CA LEU A 313 12.88 -32.00 45.50
C LEU A 313 13.71 -31.73 46.76
N THR A 314 13.86 -30.46 47.14
CA THR A 314 14.60 -30.09 48.37
C THR A 314 13.85 -30.42 49.65
N SER A 315 12.52 -30.42 49.63
CA SER A 315 11.71 -30.82 50.81
C SER A 315 11.68 -32.34 51.03
N ARG A 316 11.86 -33.15 50.00
CA ARG A 316 11.95 -34.64 50.15
C ARG A 316 13.34 -35.17 50.56
N ILE A 317 14.38 -34.37 50.42
CA ILE A 317 15.74 -34.78 50.82
C ILE A 317 16.08 -34.45 52.28
N SER A 318 15.12 -33.86 53.03
CA SER A 318 15.25 -33.49 54.44
C SER A 318 14.52 -34.45 55.41
N PHE A 319 14.35 -35.70 55.02
CA PHE A 319 13.94 -36.78 55.91
C PHE A 319 15.08 -37.78 56.06
#